data_9061434d26cbbb0057e41d2d9a7b7fd9
#
_entry.id   9061434d26cbbb0057e41d2d9a7b7fd9
#
_cell.length_a   1.000
_cell.length_b   1.000
_cell.length_c   1.000
_cell.angle_alpha   90.00
_cell.angle_beta   90.00
_cell.angle_gamma   90.00
#
_symmetry.space_group_name_H-M   'P 1'
#
loop_
_entity.id
_entity.type
_entity.pdbx_description
1 polymer ?
#
loop_
_entity_poly.entity_id
_entity_poly.type
_entity_poly.pdbx_seq_one_letter_code
_entity_poly.pdbx_strand_id
1 'polypeptide(L)'
;MHQIRSESKNSVSESQCPDNLRAKRPAWMMWLGRTVLKVLGWRVIGKVPNVNKLIVIGAPHTSNWDFVLAIATLLGLNIKMYWMAKHTIFKPGFKRLLFWLGGIPTNRLIPELIVKNLTELMDKEGSFVLGLTPEGTRKKVKTWKTGFLRFSKNLECPILMVGLNFPKKLVILGE
;
A
#
# COMPACT_ATOMS: atom_id res chain seq x y z
N MET A 1 -12.24 -26.09 -2.06
CA MET A 1 -11.25 -25.92 -3.13
C MET A 1 -11.91 -25.60 -4.49
N HIS A 2 -12.96 -24.71 -4.54
CA HIS A 2 -13.78 -24.58 -5.76
C HIS A 2 -14.32 -23.17 -6.03
N GLN A 3 -13.63 -22.07 -5.68
CA GLN A 3 -14.11 -20.70 -5.98
C GLN A 3 -13.10 -19.78 -6.69
N ILE A 4 -12.01 -20.30 -7.27
CA ILE A 4 -10.99 -19.47 -7.95
C ILE A 4 -11.25 -19.34 -9.48
N ARG A 5 -12.39 -19.79 -10.01
CA ARG A 5 -12.56 -19.98 -11.46
C ARG A 5 -13.35 -18.91 -12.23
N SER A 6 -13.76 -17.79 -11.63
CA SER A 6 -14.50 -16.73 -12.37
C SER A 6 -13.97 -15.30 -12.21
N GLU A 7 -12.73 -15.12 -11.73
CA GLU A 7 -12.18 -13.75 -11.59
C GLU A 7 -11.57 -13.27 -12.91
N SER A 8 -12.30 -12.38 -13.50
CA SER A 8 -12.06 -11.42 -14.60
C SER A 8 -10.70 -11.46 -15.31
N LYS A 9 -10.73 -11.38 -16.64
CA LYS A 9 -9.61 -11.09 -17.56
C LYS A 9 -8.84 -9.79 -17.24
N ASN A 10 -9.29 -9.00 -16.27
CA ASN A 10 -8.66 -7.74 -15.87
C ASN A 10 -7.61 -7.98 -14.78
N SER A 11 -6.46 -7.32 -14.92
CA SER A 11 -5.36 -7.38 -13.96
C SER A 11 -5.74 -6.88 -12.56
N VAL A 12 -6.74 -5.97 -12.47
CA VAL A 12 -7.26 -5.36 -11.24
C VAL A 12 -8.64 -4.75 -11.50
N SER A 13 -9.55 -4.77 -10.50
CA SER A 13 -10.90 -4.22 -10.58
C SER A 13 -11.15 -3.16 -9.51
N GLU A 14 -11.97 -2.16 -9.81
CA GLU A 14 -12.42 -1.16 -8.83
C GLU A 14 -13.24 -1.78 -7.69
N SER A 15 -13.97 -2.85 -7.95
CA SER A 15 -14.76 -3.57 -6.95
C SER A 15 -13.92 -4.20 -5.83
N GLN A 16 -12.58 -4.23 -6.00
CA GLN A 16 -11.65 -4.71 -4.98
C GLN A 16 -11.32 -3.66 -3.90
N CYS A 17 -11.67 -2.38 -4.13
CA CYS A 17 -11.46 -1.30 -3.17
C CYS A 17 -12.79 -0.63 -2.83
N PRO A 18 -13.16 -0.51 -1.54
CA PRO A 18 -14.39 0.17 -1.12
C PRO A 18 -14.32 1.69 -1.39
N ASP A 19 -15.47 2.31 -1.62
CA ASP A 19 -15.57 3.71 -2.08
C ASP A 19 -14.98 4.71 -1.07
N ASN A 20 -15.14 4.47 0.21
CA ASN A 20 -14.62 5.31 1.29
C ASN A 20 -13.08 5.38 1.35
N LEU A 21 -12.39 4.40 0.76
CA LEU A 21 -10.92 4.37 0.68
C LEU A 21 -10.38 4.80 -0.67
N ARG A 22 -11.25 5.18 -1.62
CA ARG A 22 -10.82 5.61 -2.95
C ARG A 22 -10.24 7.03 -2.94
N ALA A 23 -9.24 7.23 -3.76
CA ALA A 23 -8.73 8.56 -4.06
C ALA A 23 -9.55 9.21 -5.18
N LYS A 24 -9.67 10.53 -5.14
CA LYS A 24 -10.27 11.31 -6.24
C LYS A 24 -9.23 11.56 -7.34
N ARG A 25 -8.76 10.48 -8.01
CA ARG A 25 -7.77 10.59 -9.10
C ARG A 25 -8.47 10.57 -10.46
N PRO A 26 -7.91 11.24 -11.48
CA PRO A 26 -8.43 11.17 -12.84
C PRO A 26 -8.32 9.74 -13.40
N ALA A 27 -9.27 9.35 -14.26
CA ALA A 27 -9.40 7.98 -14.79
C ALA A 27 -8.15 7.48 -15.52
N TRP A 28 -7.40 8.37 -16.19
CA TRP A 28 -6.16 7.99 -16.90
C TRP A 28 -5.10 7.40 -15.97
N MET A 29 -5.07 7.78 -14.69
CA MET A 29 -4.12 7.25 -13.71
C MET A 29 -4.46 5.82 -13.29
N MET A 30 -5.75 5.52 -13.12
CA MET A 30 -6.21 4.16 -12.89
C MET A 30 -5.88 3.28 -14.10
N TRP A 31 -6.13 3.82 -15.29
CA TRP A 31 -5.77 3.16 -16.54
C TRP A 31 -4.26 2.88 -16.62
N LEU A 32 -3.42 3.87 -16.26
CA LEU A 32 -1.97 3.71 -16.23
C LEU A 32 -1.55 2.57 -15.28
N GLY A 33 -2.03 2.58 -14.04
CA GLY A 33 -1.72 1.52 -13.07
C GLY A 33 -2.14 0.13 -13.56
N ARG A 34 -3.34 0.00 -14.11
CA ARG A 34 -3.86 -1.24 -14.70
C ARG A 34 -3.05 -1.70 -15.91
N THR A 35 -2.66 -0.76 -16.77
CA THR A 35 -1.83 -1.06 -17.94
C THR A 35 -0.45 -1.54 -17.54
N VAL A 36 0.20 -0.91 -16.57
CA VAL A 36 1.50 -1.36 -16.05
C VAL A 36 1.40 -2.78 -15.50
N LEU A 37 0.41 -3.08 -14.66
CA LEU A 37 0.21 -4.44 -14.13
C LEU A 37 -0.03 -5.44 -15.27
N LYS A 38 -0.89 -5.10 -16.24
CA LYS A 38 -1.20 -5.96 -17.39
C LYS A 38 0.03 -6.25 -18.26
N VAL A 39 0.82 -5.23 -18.60
CA VAL A 39 2.04 -5.37 -19.43
C VAL A 39 3.08 -6.22 -18.72
N LEU A 40 3.23 -6.06 -17.40
CA LEU A 40 4.13 -6.88 -16.59
C LEU A 40 3.57 -8.29 -16.32
N GLY A 41 2.32 -8.56 -16.69
CA GLY A 41 1.62 -9.83 -16.50
C GLY A 41 1.18 -10.07 -15.05
N TRP A 42 1.05 -9.02 -14.22
CA TRP A 42 0.62 -9.12 -12.83
C TRP A 42 -0.89 -8.97 -12.68
N ARG A 43 -1.44 -9.71 -11.71
CA ARG A 43 -2.86 -9.63 -11.34
C ARG A 43 -2.99 -9.37 -9.84
N VAL A 44 -4.06 -8.67 -9.47
CA VAL A 44 -4.43 -8.41 -8.08
C VAL A 44 -5.59 -9.33 -7.72
N ILE A 45 -5.45 -10.10 -6.66
CA ILE A 45 -6.49 -10.99 -6.14
C ILE A 45 -6.83 -10.62 -4.70
N GLY A 46 -8.06 -10.96 -4.27
CA GLY A 46 -8.58 -10.54 -2.96
C GLY A 46 -9.26 -9.17 -3.01
N LYS A 47 -9.65 -8.66 -1.86
CA LYS A 47 -10.34 -7.37 -1.69
C LYS A 47 -9.81 -6.62 -0.49
N VAL A 48 -9.84 -5.30 -0.59
CA VAL A 48 -9.59 -4.41 0.56
C VAL A 48 -10.85 -4.44 1.45
N PRO A 49 -10.72 -4.63 2.77
CA PRO A 49 -11.88 -4.64 3.67
C PRO A 49 -12.58 -3.28 3.72
N ASN A 50 -13.89 -3.29 3.91
CA ASN A 50 -14.69 -2.06 4.02
C ASN A 50 -14.60 -1.48 5.43
N VAL A 51 -13.53 -0.74 5.67
CA VAL A 51 -13.22 -0.07 6.95
C VAL A 51 -12.76 1.36 6.67
N ASN A 52 -12.87 2.25 7.65
CA ASN A 52 -12.41 3.65 7.47
C ASN A 52 -10.91 3.81 7.71
N LYS A 53 -10.32 2.95 8.52
CA LYS A 53 -8.89 3.00 8.89
C LYS A 53 -8.27 1.64 8.62
N LEU A 54 -7.10 1.61 8.00
CA LEU A 54 -6.45 0.35 7.60
C LEU A 54 -4.93 0.49 7.60
N ILE A 55 -4.24 -0.48 8.15
CA ILE A 55 -2.80 -0.64 7.97
C ILE A 55 -2.56 -1.76 6.96
N VAL A 56 -1.85 -1.46 5.89
CA VAL A 56 -1.45 -2.41 4.85
C VAL A 56 0.01 -2.81 5.06
N ILE A 57 0.25 -4.09 5.22
CA ILE A 57 1.59 -4.67 5.39
C ILE A 57 1.98 -5.40 4.12
N GLY A 58 2.90 -4.80 3.33
CA GLY A 58 3.40 -5.40 2.10
C GLY A 58 4.69 -6.20 2.31
N ALA A 59 4.71 -7.44 1.85
CA ALA A 59 5.89 -8.31 1.86
C ALA A 59 5.87 -9.29 0.66
N PRO A 60 7.04 -9.76 0.19
CA PRO A 60 8.39 -9.32 0.53
C PRO A 60 8.75 -7.96 -0.08
N HIS A 61 9.73 -7.27 0.53
CA HIS A 61 10.29 -6.03 -0.01
C HIS A 61 11.78 -6.23 -0.33
N THR A 62 12.05 -6.65 -1.55
CA THR A 62 13.38 -7.13 -1.97
C THR A 62 14.05 -6.25 -3.02
N SER A 63 13.26 -5.45 -3.75
CA SER A 63 13.78 -4.68 -4.88
C SER A 63 13.05 -3.35 -5.10
N ASN A 64 13.54 -2.54 -6.04
CA ASN A 64 12.83 -1.35 -6.51
C ASN A 64 11.56 -1.71 -7.31
N TRP A 65 11.49 -2.92 -7.88
CA TRP A 65 10.32 -3.41 -8.60
C TRP A 65 9.09 -3.56 -7.70
N ASP A 66 9.31 -3.90 -6.42
CA ASP A 66 8.22 -3.98 -5.44
C ASP A 66 7.51 -2.64 -5.28
N PHE A 67 8.28 -1.54 -5.32
CA PHE A 67 7.72 -0.19 -5.29
C PHE A 67 6.91 0.12 -6.55
N VAL A 68 7.41 -0.25 -7.74
CA VAL A 68 6.68 -0.07 -9.00
C VAL A 68 5.36 -0.84 -8.98
N LEU A 69 5.38 -2.10 -8.53
CA LEU A 69 4.18 -2.94 -8.39
C LEU A 69 3.20 -2.38 -7.36
N ALA A 70 3.72 -1.90 -6.21
CA ALA A 70 2.89 -1.27 -5.18
C ALA A 70 2.20 -0.01 -5.70
N ILE A 71 2.92 0.88 -6.39
CA ILE A 71 2.33 2.09 -6.99
C ILE A 71 1.34 1.74 -8.11
N ALA A 72 1.67 0.80 -8.99
CA ALA A 72 0.75 0.35 -10.04
C ALA A 72 -0.55 -0.25 -9.45
N THR A 73 -0.44 -1.03 -8.38
CA THR A 73 -1.58 -1.59 -7.64
C THR A 73 -2.41 -0.47 -6.98
N LEU A 74 -1.75 0.46 -6.29
CA LEU A 74 -2.38 1.61 -5.64
C LEU A 74 -3.18 2.46 -6.66
N LEU A 75 -2.59 2.75 -7.81
CA LEU A 75 -3.24 3.49 -8.89
C LEU A 75 -4.38 2.67 -9.52
N GLY A 76 -4.13 1.39 -9.81
CA GLY A 76 -5.11 0.50 -10.44
C GLY A 76 -6.37 0.27 -9.59
N LEU A 77 -6.21 0.14 -8.27
CA LEU A 77 -7.30 0.07 -7.28
C LEU A 77 -7.90 1.45 -6.96
N ASN A 78 -7.24 2.54 -7.36
CA ASN A 78 -7.58 3.91 -6.98
C ASN A 78 -7.60 4.15 -5.45
N ILE A 79 -6.81 3.42 -4.68
CA ILE A 79 -6.78 3.55 -3.22
C ILE A 79 -6.00 4.79 -2.77
N LYS A 80 -6.55 5.55 -1.81
CA LYS A 80 -5.85 6.64 -1.15
C LYS A 80 -5.02 6.09 -0.01
N MET A 81 -3.74 5.82 -0.27
CA MET A 81 -2.83 5.23 0.71
C MET A 81 -1.67 6.16 1.01
N TYR A 82 -1.35 6.30 2.27
CA TYR A 82 -0.13 6.91 2.77
C TYR A 82 0.92 5.84 3.04
N TRP A 83 2.19 6.15 2.86
CA TRP A 83 3.28 5.21 3.12
C TRP A 83 4.49 5.94 3.69
N MET A 84 5.17 5.28 4.62
CA MET A 84 6.30 5.86 5.31
C MET A 84 7.62 5.48 4.66
N ALA A 85 8.49 6.46 4.48
CA ALA A 85 9.82 6.23 3.99
C ALA A 85 10.87 7.15 4.66
N LYS A 86 12.13 6.74 4.58
CA LYS A 86 13.23 7.52 5.12
C LYS A 86 13.26 8.90 4.44
N HIS A 87 13.41 9.97 5.22
CA HIS A 87 13.44 11.34 4.71
C HIS A 87 14.46 11.57 3.58
N THR A 88 15.55 10.78 3.54
CA THR A 88 16.61 10.90 2.53
C THR A 88 16.19 10.58 1.09
N ILE A 89 15.04 9.92 0.87
CA ILE A 89 14.54 9.66 -0.50
C ILE A 89 13.78 10.85 -1.08
N PHE A 90 13.34 11.79 -0.23
CA PHE A 90 12.58 12.98 -0.64
C PHE A 90 13.52 14.09 -1.15
N LYS A 91 14.33 13.76 -2.17
CA LYS A 91 15.26 14.69 -2.80
C LYS A 91 14.54 15.74 -3.67
N PRO A 92 15.13 16.93 -3.87
CA PRO A 92 14.63 17.91 -4.85
C PRO A 92 14.38 17.25 -6.21
N GLY A 93 13.29 17.66 -6.88
CA GLY A 93 12.83 17.06 -8.15
C GLY A 93 11.81 15.93 -7.95
N PHE A 94 12.09 14.94 -7.09
CA PHE A 94 11.17 13.83 -6.82
C PHE A 94 10.23 14.06 -5.62
N LYS A 95 10.57 14.98 -4.73
CA LYS A 95 9.85 15.24 -3.49
C LYS A 95 8.35 15.49 -3.73
N ARG A 96 7.99 16.32 -4.71
CA ARG A 96 6.58 16.65 -5.02
C ARG A 96 5.79 15.42 -5.46
N LEU A 97 6.39 14.59 -6.31
CA LEU A 97 5.78 13.34 -6.78
C LEU A 97 5.56 12.34 -5.62
N LEU A 98 6.57 12.17 -4.75
CA LEU A 98 6.48 11.25 -3.61
C LEU A 98 5.40 11.68 -2.62
N PHE A 99 5.29 12.98 -2.30
CA PHE A 99 4.21 13.51 -1.47
C PHE A 99 2.84 13.31 -2.12
N TRP A 100 2.75 13.58 -3.42
CA TRP A 100 1.52 13.39 -4.16
C TRP A 100 1.06 11.92 -4.20
N LEU A 101 2.00 10.98 -4.21
CA LEU A 101 1.76 9.54 -4.08
C LEU A 101 1.45 9.10 -2.63
N GLY A 102 1.36 10.03 -1.67
CA GLY A 102 1.08 9.73 -0.27
C GLY A 102 2.31 9.40 0.57
N GLY A 103 3.51 9.72 0.11
CA GLY A 103 4.74 9.49 0.85
C GLY A 103 4.88 10.41 2.06
N ILE A 104 5.15 9.84 3.24
CA ILE A 104 5.41 10.54 4.50
C ILE A 104 6.89 10.37 4.86
N PRO A 105 7.68 11.47 4.86
CA PRO A 105 9.06 11.39 5.31
C PRO A 105 9.09 11.11 6.81
N THR A 106 9.80 10.06 7.21
CA THR A 106 9.89 9.70 8.62
C THR A 106 11.31 9.71 9.13
N ASN A 107 11.45 10.26 10.33
CA ASN A 107 12.65 10.06 11.14
C ASN A 107 12.35 8.96 12.15
N ARG A 108 12.97 7.79 11.96
CA ARG A 108 12.73 6.61 12.81
C ARG A 108 13.28 6.73 14.22
N LEU A 109 13.99 7.82 14.52
CA LEU A 109 14.57 8.07 15.83
C LEU A 109 13.56 8.60 16.85
N ILE A 110 12.37 9.06 16.41
CA ILE A 110 11.34 9.65 17.28
C ILE A 110 10.00 8.98 16.95
N PRO A 111 9.74 7.76 17.46
CA PRO A 111 8.50 7.01 17.16
C PRO A 111 7.22 7.71 17.60
N GLU A 112 7.27 8.43 18.72
CA GLU A 112 6.11 9.15 19.31
C GLU A 112 5.63 10.26 18.37
N LEU A 113 6.54 11.00 17.76
CA LEU A 113 6.22 12.04 16.77
C LEU A 113 5.55 11.44 15.53
N ILE A 114 5.97 10.24 15.13
CA ILE A 114 5.36 9.54 14.00
C ILE A 114 3.89 9.22 14.31
N VAL A 115 3.61 8.64 15.48
CA VAL A 115 2.24 8.32 15.90
C VAL A 115 1.39 9.57 15.95
N LYS A 116 1.86 10.65 16.59
CA LYS A 116 1.13 11.93 16.67
C LYS A 116 0.77 12.46 15.28
N ASN A 117 1.75 12.58 14.37
CA ASN A 117 1.51 13.09 13.03
C ASN A 117 0.53 12.21 12.22
N LEU A 118 0.57 10.88 12.43
CA LEU A 118 -0.37 9.96 11.79
C LEU A 118 -1.79 10.13 12.36
N THR A 119 -1.95 10.31 13.66
CA THR A 119 -3.25 10.58 14.30
C THR A 119 -3.86 11.87 13.77
N GLU A 120 -3.11 12.96 13.76
CA GLU A 120 -3.56 14.25 13.21
C GLU A 120 -3.98 14.13 11.73
N LEU A 121 -3.23 13.37 10.94
CA LEU A 121 -3.56 13.12 9.53
C LEU A 121 -4.84 12.28 9.40
N MET A 122 -5.03 11.27 10.24
CA MET A 122 -6.22 10.42 10.25
C MET A 122 -7.48 11.22 10.60
N ASP A 123 -7.40 12.09 11.61
CA ASP A 123 -8.54 12.90 12.05
C ASP A 123 -8.96 13.91 10.96
N LYS A 124 -7.97 14.43 10.21
CA LYS A 124 -8.23 15.34 9.09
C LYS A 124 -8.87 14.66 7.89
N GLU A 125 -8.51 13.41 7.60
CA GLU A 125 -8.86 12.74 6.34
C GLU A 125 -10.17 11.96 6.39
N GLY A 126 -10.67 11.60 7.59
CA GLY A 126 -11.87 10.80 7.80
C GLY A 126 -11.72 9.33 7.39
N SER A 127 -10.96 9.04 6.31
CA SER A 127 -10.56 7.69 5.93
C SER A 127 -9.05 7.63 5.73
N PHE A 128 -8.42 6.52 6.17
CA PHE A 128 -6.96 6.43 6.25
C PHE A 128 -6.44 5.04 5.95
N VAL A 129 -5.52 4.93 5.00
CA VAL A 129 -4.78 3.70 4.72
C VAL A 129 -3.29 3.97 4.85
N LEU A 130 -2.60 3.24 5.71
CA LEU A 130 -1.16 3.34 5.93
C LEU A 130 -0.44 2.11 5.41
N GLY A 131 0.40 2.28 4.39
CA GLY A 131 1.26 1.21 3.85
C GLY A 131 2.60 1.14 4.56
N LEU A 132 2.98 -0.06 4.98
CA LEU A 132 4.24 -0.35 5.66
C LEU A 132 4.88 -1.61 5.09
N THR A 133 6.22 -1.69 5.18
CA THR A 133 6.97 -2.91 4.93
C THR A 133 7.60 -3.40 6.24
N PRO A 134 7.25 -4.60 6.74
CA PRO A 134 7.66 -5.05 8.07
C PRO A 134 9.16 -5.37 8.13
N GLU A 135 9.77 -5.60 6.99
CA GLU A 135 11.22 -5.85 6.87
C GLU A 135 12.02 -4.57 7.17
N GLY A 136 11.49 -3.39 6.82
CA GLY A 136 12.13 -2.10 7.00
C GLY A 136 13.45 -1.94 6.24
N THR A 137 13.76 -2.86 5.35
CA THR A 137 14.95 -2.93 4.50
C THR A 137 14.63 -3.76 3.24
N ARG A 138 15.48 -3.67 2.20
CA ARG A 138 15.41 -4.53 1.01
C ARG A 138 16.30 -5.77 1.11
N LYS A 139 17.01 -5.95 2.22
CA LYS A 139 17.80 -7.16 2.47
C LYS A 139 16.92 -8.21 3.11
N LYS A 140 17.16 -9.49 2.80
CA LYS A 140 16.49 -10.59 3.46
C LYS A 140 16.71 -10.52 4.97
N VAL A 141 15.62 -10.53 5.72
CA VAL A 141 15.64 -10.49 7.19
C VAL A 141 15.15 -11.82 7.76
N LYS A 142 15.67 -12.20 8.92
CA LYS A 142 15.21 -13.40 9.63
C LYS A 142 13.89 -13.18 10.36
N THR A 143 13.65 -11.94 10.81
CA THR A 143 12.48 -11.56 11.61
C THR A 143 11.93 -10.21 11.14
N TRP A 144 10.62 -10.06 11.17
CA TRP A 144 9.94 -8.81 10.87
C TRP A 144 9.99 -7.85 12.06
N LYS A 145 10.05 -6.56 11.78
CA LYS A 145 9.89 -5.52 12.80
C LYS A 145 8.42 -5.43 13.18
N THR A 146 8.13 -5.56 14.47
CA THR A 146 6.76 -5.59 15.01
C THR A 146 6.17 -4.21 15.27
N GLY A 147 6.85 -3.13 14.87
CA GLY A 147 6.37 -1.75 15.07
C GLY A 147 4.98 -1.47 14.48
N PHE A 148 4.60 -2.16 13.42
CA PHE A 148 3.27 -2.04 12.82
C PHE A 148 2.14 -2.52 13.74
N LEU A 149 2.39 -3.49 14.63
CA LEU A 149 1.42 -3.92 15.64
C LEU A 149 1.16 -2.82 16.66
N ARG A 150 2.19 -2.06 17.04
CA ARG A 150 2.02 -0.88 17.91
C ARG A 150 1.19 0.20 17.23
N PHE A 151 1.43 0.46 15.92
CA PHE A 151 0.59 1.38 15.15
C PHE A 151 -0.86 0.89 15.07
N SER A 152 -1.09 -0.40 14.78
CA SER A 152 -2.43 -0.98 14.74
C SER A 152 -3.17 -0.77 16.07
N LYS A 153 -2.50 -1.06 17.18
CA LYS A 153 -3.08 -0.88 18.52
C LYS A 153 -3.34 0.60 18.86
N ASN A 154 -2.35 1.49 18.64
CA ASN A 154 -2.45 2.90 19.03
C ASN A 154 -3.42 3.70 18.14
N LEU A 155 -3.59 3.30 16.89
CA LEU A 155 -4.46 3.97 15.91
C LEU A 155 -5.81 3.25 15.75
N GLU A 156 -6.01 2.13 16.46
CA GLU A 156 -7.20 1.27 16.36
C GLU A 156 -7.52 0.88 14.91
N CYS A 157 -6.47 0.53 14.16
CA CYS A 157 -6.56 0.19 12.75
C CYS A 157 -6.38 -1.31 12.53
N PRO A 158 -7.30 -2.01 11.84
CA PRO A 158 -7.08 -3.38 11.41
C PRO A 158 -5.89 -3.47 10.44
N ILE A 159 -5.31 -4.66 10.31
CA ILE A 159 -4.17 -4.95 9.44
C ILE A 159 -4.63 -5.79 8.26
N LEU A 160 -4.28 -5.35 7.05
CA LEU A 160 -4.39 -6.13 5.82
C LEU A 160 -2.98 -6.58 5.39
N MET A 161 -2.79 -7.86 5.27
CA MET A 161 -1.54 -8.41 4.71
C MET A 161 -1.60 -8.38 3.19
N VAL A 162 -0.54 -7.90 2.55
CA VAL A 162 -0.42 -7.90 1.08
C VAL A 162 0.85 -8.63 0.67
N GLY A 163 0.65 -9.73 -0.05
CA GLY A 163 1.73 -10.58 -0.52
C GLY A 163 2.09 -10.33 -1.99
N LEU A 164 3.38 -10.33 -2.32
CA LEU A 164 3.88 -10.33 -3.69
C LEU A 164 4.37 -11.74 -4.06
N ASN A 165 3.62 -12.45 -4.91
CA ASN A 165 4.01 -13.75 -5.42
C ASN A 165 4.65 -13.58 -6.81
N PHE A 166 5.97 -13.50 -6.86
CA PHE A 166 6.73 -13.29 -8.10
C PHE A 166 6.58 -14.45 -9.10
N PRO A 167 6.69 -15.73 -8.71
CA PRO A 167 6.50 -16.84 -9.65
C PRO A 167 5.14 -16.86 -10.34
N LYS A 168 4.08 -16.52 -9.62
CA LYS A 168 2.71 -16.48 -10.16
C LYS A 168 2.30 -15.09 -10.66
N LYS A 169 3.14 -14.08 -10.48
CA LYS A 169 2.85 -12.67 -10.79
C LYS A 169 1.53 -12.19 -10.17
N LEU A 170 1.36 -12.43 -8.86
CA LEU A 170 0.16 -12.06 -8.12
C LEU A 170 0.48 -11.07 -7.01
N VAL A 171 -0.34 -10.03 -6.91
CA VAL A 171 -0.50 -9.23 -5.71
C VAL A 171 -1.71 -9.80 -4.97
N ILE A 172 -1.50 -10.29 -3.75
CA ILE A 172 -2.52 -10.95 -2.94
C ILE A 172 -2.93 -9.98 -1.83
N LEU A 173 -4.16 -9.49 -1.91
CA LEU A 173 -4.77 -8.69 -0.86
C LEU A 173 -5.38 -9.66 0.14
N GLY A 174 -4.71 -9.83 1.25
CA GLY A 174 -4.78 -10.72 2.36
C GLY A 174 -6.06 -11.48 2.65
N GLU A 175 -5.93 -12.48 3.46
CA GLU A 175 -6.99 -13.03 4.32
C GLU A 175 -6.63 -12.72 5.77
#